data_4f62a7d66862f918144039833b6eab60
#
_entry.id   4f62a7d66862f918144039833b6eab60
#
_cell.length_a   1.000
_cell.length_b   1.000
_cell.length_c   1.000
_cell.angle_alpha   90.00
_cell.angle_beta   90.00
_cell.angle_gamma   90.00
#
_symmetry.space_group_name_H-M   'P 1'
#
loop_
_entity.id
_entity.type
_entity.pdbx_description
1 polymer ?
#
loop_
_entity_poly.entity_id
_entity_poly.type
_entity_poly.pdbx_seq_one_letter_code
_entity_poly.pdbx_strand_id
1 'polypeptide(L)'
;PCIVTSAAEKEALCAKAAESGYSFMTIRVVAALDMQVLGAEGNLYTHMIEGRTAKETTALIADFWAFRATGGMLSKRLISSYISHKLLIWPGSASSAGKISPSSYDLSLGDDYYYGGNIYTLSEKQPFLQIDPYDYAIVSSAETVNMPKDISGRFDVSVSLFCQGIILSNGTQIDPGFCGKLFCLLFNTSNKPIYLKRGDHFVTLEFCKLLEVTEPYHGKYNYKTSIVPYIPANALHGAINELKQDLDAIKKENSMLQSIFLGTLTLIITLIALLVTIR
;
A
#
# COMPACT_ATOMS: atom_id res chain seq x y z
N PRO A 1 36.23 -6.33 0.08
CA PRO A 1 35.31 -7.48 0.15
C PRO A 1 35.35 -8.21 -1.18
N CYS A 2 35.61 -9.50 -1.13
CA CYS A 2 35.59 -10.35 -2.32
C CYS A 2 34.36 -11.22 -2.25
N ILE A 3 33.66 -11.35 -3.36
CA ILE A 3 32.47 -12.19 -3.49
C ILE A 3 32.91 -13.54 -4.00
N VAL A 4 32.43 -14.58 -3.37
CA VAL A 4 32.78 -15.95 -3.67
C VAL A 4 31.60 -16.61 -4.37
N THR A 5 31.80 -17.02 -5.62
CA THR A 5 30.77 -17.65 -6.44
C THR A 5 30.90 -19.19 -6.49
N SER A 6 31.99 -19.74 -6.01
CA SER A 6 32.24 -21.18 -5.96
C SER A 6 32.94 -21.63 -4.68
N ALA A 7 32.82 -22.92 -4.35
CA ALA A 7 33.52 -23.54 -3.21
C ALA A 7 35.05 -23.39 -3.30
N ALA A 8 35.61 -23.50 -4.51
CA ALA A 8 37.05 -23.38 -4.75
C ALA A 8 37.54 -21.94 -4.52
N GLU A 9 36.78 -20.92 -4.96
CA GLU A 9 37.10 -19.52 -4.66
C GLU A 9 37.00 -19.22 -3.18
N LYS A 10 36.03 -19.84 -2.47
CA LYS A 10 35.91 -19.74 -1.01
C LYS A 10 37.15 -20.24 -0.28
N GLU A 11 37.64 -21.41 -0.64
CA GLU A 11 38.86 -21.98 -0.04
C GLU A 11 40.11 -21.12 -0.33
N ALA A 12 40.27 -20.66 -1.56
CA ALA A 12 41.39 -19.80 -1.93
C ALA A 12 41.33 -18.45 -1.20
N LEU A 13 40.17 -17.89 -1.02
CA LEU A 13 39.98 -16.64 -0.28
C LEU A 13 40.17 -16.81 1.24
N CYS A 14 39.76 -17.95 1.80
CA CYS A 14 40.00 -18.31 3.18
C CYS A 14 41.50 -18.47 3.47
N ALA A 15 42.25 -19.11 2.59
CA ALA A 15 43.69 -19.23 2.70
C ALA A 15 44.37 -17.85 2.68
N LYS A 16 43.99 -17.00 1.72
CA LYS A 16 44.55 -15.67 1.55
C LYS A 16 44.18 -14.72 2.70
N ALA A 17 42.99 -14.86 3.27
CA ALA A 17 42.55 -14.10 4.44
C ALA A 17 43.32 -14.52 5.71
N ALA A 18 43.59 -15.80 5.88
CA ALA A 18 44.40 -16.33 7.00
C ALA A 18 45.82 -15.79 6.96
N GLU A 19 46.45 -15.75 5.76
CA GLU A 19 47.78 -15.17 5.55
C GLU A 19 47.83 -13.66 5.84
N SER A 20 46.72 -12.95 5.62
CA SER A 20 46.62 -11.50 5.78
C SER A 20 46.05 -11.03 7.13
N GLY A 21 45.78 -11.95 8.04
CA GLY A 21 45.22 -11.64 9.38
C GLY A 21 43.77 -11.19 9.42
N TYR A 22 43.02 -11.34 8.31
CA TYR A 22 41.59 -11.05 8.28
C TYR A 22 40.76 -12.17 8.91
N SER A 23 39.73 -11.81 9.68
CA SER A 23 38.91 -12.80 10.36
C SER A 23 37.93 -13.50 9.41
N PHE A 24 37.78 -14.81 9.57
CA PHE A 24 36.82 -15.66 8.84
C PHE A 24 35.35 -15.19 8.95
N MET A 25 35.02 -14.36 9.93
CA MET A 25 33.67 -13.82 10.12
C MET A 25 33.18 -12.99 8.94
N THR A 26 34.04 -12.22 8.30
CA THR A 26 33.68 -11.36 7.15
C THR A 26 33.21 -12.18 5.95
N ILE A 27 33.84 -13.31 5.70
CA ILE A 27 33.52 -14.22 4.59
C ILE A 27 32.22 -14.97 4.84
N ARG A 28 31.97 -15.40 6.07
CA ARG A 28 30.69 -16.01 6.47
C ARG A 28 29.52 -15.05 6.40
N VAL A 29 29.73 -13.78 6.67
CA VAL A 29 28.69 -12.74 6.60
C VAL A 29 28.23 -12.54 5.16
N VAL A 30 29.16 -12.45 4.23
CA VAL A 30 28.82 -12.26 2.81
C VAL A 30 28.05 -13.48 2.28
N ALA A 31 28.51 -14.69 2.57
CA ALA A 31 27.80 -15.91 2.18
C ALA A 31 26.43 -16.08 2.85
N ALA A 32 26.31 -15.68 4.12
CA ALA A 32 25.02 -15.71 4.83
C ALA A 32 24.05 -14.66 4.32
N LEU A 33 24.54 -13.48 3.95
CA LEU A 33 23.73 -12.44 3.29
C LEU A 33 23.21 -12.92 1.94
N ASP A 34 24.08 -13.56 1.15
CA ASP A 34 23.77 -14.07 -0.17
C ASP A 34 22.60 -15.08 -0.12
N MET A 35 22.69 -16.05 0.77
CA MET A 35 21.70 -17.13 0.85
C MET A 35 20.36 -16.76 1.52
N GLN A 36 20.34 -15.76 2.37
CA GLN A 36 19.18 -15.48 3.22
C GLN A 36 18.41 -14.21 2.85
N VAL A 37 19.07 -13.20 2.30
CA VAL A 37 18.43 -11.91 1.95
C VAL A 37 17.85 -11.93 0.54
N LEU A 38 18.41 -12.73 -0.35
CA LEU A 38 18.14 -12.64 -1.78
C LEU A 38 17.26 -13.77 -2.35
N GLY A 39 16.81 -14.70 -1.52
CA GLY A 39 16.01 -15.83 -2.00
C GLY A 39 16.80 -16.81 -2.86
N ALA A 40 16.16 -17.89 -3.31
CA ALA A 40 16.76 -19.01 -4.04
C ALA A 40 17.32 -18.65 -5.44
N GLU A 41 17.15 -17.43 -5.91
CA GLU A 41 17.66 -16.96 -7.20
C GLU A 41 18.85 -16.04 -6.97
N GLY A 42 20.08 -16.60 -7.02
CA GLY A 42 21.36 -15.90 -6.80
C GLY A 42 21.65 -14.72 -7.75
N ASN A 43 20.77 -14.43 -8.69
CA ASN A 43 20.91 -13.35 -9.66
C ASN A 43 20.77 -11.94 -9.06
N LEU A 44 20.00 -11.77 -7.97
CA LEU A 44 19.83 -10.45 -7.35
C LEU A 44 21.10 -9.98 -6.65
N TYR A 45 21.87 -10.89 -6.08
CA TYR A 45 23.12 -10.56 -5.38
C TYR A 45 24.19 -10.01 -6.32
N THR A 46 24.35 -10.60 -7.49
CA THR A 46 25.28 -10.12 -8.51
C THR A 46 24.96 -8.67 -8.89
N HIS A 47 23.69 -8.35 -9.08
CA HIS A 47 23.24 -6.99 -9.37
C HIS A 47 23.42 -6.00 -8.21
N MET A 48 23.37 -6.45 -6.95
CA MET A 48 23.60 -5.58 -5.79
C MET A 48 25.03 -5.05 -5.70
N ILE A 49 25.99 -5.82 -6.19
CA ILE A 49 27.41 -5.52 -6.04
C ILE A 49 28.04 -5.04 -7.35
N GLU A 50 27.42 -5.35 -8.46
CA GLU A 50 27.86 -4.95 -9.78
C GLU A 50 27.93 -3.43 -9.92
N GLY A 51 29.10 -2.90 -10.27
CA GLY A 51 29.34 -1.47 -10.43
C GLY A 51 29.66 -0.69 -9.15
N ARG A 52 29.79 -1.34 -7.99
CA ARG A 52 30.13 -0.67 -6.71
C ARG A 52 31.64 -0.73 -6.42
N THR A 53 32.13 0.32 -5.79
CA THR A 53 33.49 0.33 -5.24
C THR A 53 33.57 -0.62 -4.02
N ALA A 54 34.78 -1.10 -3.72
CA ALA A 54 35.02 -1.93 -2.53
C ALA A 54 34.56 -1.25 -1.23
N LYS A 55 34.72 0.07 -1.13
CA LYS A 55 34.28 0.87 0.03
C LYS A 55 32.75 0.87 0.19
N GLU A 56 32.02 1.09 -0.89
CA GLU A 56 30.54 1.08 -0.90
C GLU A 56 29.99 -0.30 -0.56
N THR A 57 30.60 -1.34 -1.10
CA THR A 57 30.23 -2.74 -0.79
C THR A 57 30.52 -3.09 0.66
N THR A 58 31.65 -2.66 1.21
CA THR A 58 32.00 -2.86 2.63
C THR A 58 31.02 -2.14 3.54
N ALA A 59 30.68 -0.89 3.22
CA ALA A 59 29.70 -0.12 3.98
C ALA A 59 28.31 -0.79 3.96
N LEU A 60 27.87 -1.25 2.80
CA LEU A 60 26.61 -1.97 2.64
C LEU A 60 26.58 -3.25 3.50
N ILE A 61 27.64 -4.06 3.43
CA ILE A 61 27.76 -5.30 4.22
C ILE A 61 27.76 -4.99 5.71
N ALA A 62 28.49 -3.97 6.15
CA ALA A 62 28.53 -3.55 7.55
C ALA A 62 27.15 -3.09 8.03
N ASP A 63 26.42 -2.34 7.22
CA ASP A 63 25.08 -1.88 7.54
C ASP A 63 24.09 -3.05 7.66
N PHE A 64 24.12 -3.98 6.71
CA PHE A 64 23.31 -5.18 6.77
C PHE A 64 23.66 -6.08 7.98
N TRP A 65 24.95 -6.18 8.31
CA TRP A 65 25.40 -6.96 9.46
C TRP A 65 24.97 -6.33 10.78
N ALA A 66 25.20 -5.05 10.96
CA ALA A 66 24.76 -4.33 12.16
C ALA A 66 23.25 -4.40 12.33
N PHE A 67 22.51 -4.30 11.23
CA PHE A 67 21.07 -4.43 11.23
C PHE A 67 20.60 -5.86 11.55
N ARG A 68 21.30 -6.92 11.11
CA ARG A 68 20.95 -8.31 11.42
C ARG A 68 21.17 -8.68 12.89
N ALA A 69 22.08 -8.00 13.56
CA ALA A 69 22.33 -8.24 14.98
C ALA A 69 21.17 -7.76 15.87
N THR A 70 20.32 -6.88 15.38
CA THR A 70 19.22 -6.28 16.13
C THR A 70 17.96 -6.23 15.26
N GLY A 71 16.84 -6.72 15.75
CA GLY A 71 15.53 -6.50 15.14
C GLY A 71 15.07 -5.05 15.29
N GLY A 72 14.01 -4.66 14.61
CA GLY A 72 13.37 -3.36 14.79
C GLY A 72 13.03 -2.62 13.50
N MET A 73 12.60 -1.37 13.65
CA MET A 73 12.15 -0.51 12.55
C MET A 73 13.33 -0.08 11.67
N LEU A 74 13.11 -0.06 10.35
CA LEU A 74 14.10 0.41 9.39
C LEU A 74 14.18 1.94 9.41
N SER A 75 15.41 2.46 9.51
CA SER A 75 15.68 3.88 9.34
C SER A 75 15.63 4.29 7.86
N LYS A 76 15.46 5.60 7.60
CA LYS A 76 15.52 6.20 6.25
C LYS A 76 16.70 5.68 5.41
N ARG A 77 17.90 5.62 6.01
CA ARG A 77 19.12 5.16 5.34
C ARG A 77 19.00 3.71 4.88
N LEU A 78 18.49 2.82 5.74
CA LEU A 78 18.28 1.41 5.42
C LEU A 78 17.19 1.23 4.36
N ILE A 79 16.05 1.92 4.50
CA ILE A 79 14.97 1.91 3.50
C ILE A 79 15.53 2.32 2.12
N SER A 80 16.27 3.44 2.06
CA SER A 80 16.90 3.90 0.81
C SER A 80 17.87 2.88 0.24
N SER A 81 18.66 2.23 1.10
CA SER A 81 19.60 1.19 0.69
C SER A 81 18.88 -0.02 0.09
N TYR A 82 17.82 -0.52 0.74
CA TYR A 82 17.02 -1.62 0.21
C TYR A 82 16.36 -1.26 -1.13
N ILE A 83 15.76 -0.09 -1.24
CA ILE A 83 15.09 0.36 -2.47
C ILE A 83 16.08 0.49 -3.63
N SER A 84 17.31 0.98 -3.39
CA SER A 84 18.35 1.05 -4.42
C SER A 84 18.75 -0.31 -4.98
N HIS A 85 18.43 -1.39 -4.25
CA HIS A 85 18.64 -2.77 -4.64
C HIS A 85 17.36 -3.49 -5.11
N LYS A 86 16.32 -2.72 -5.45
CA LYS A 86 15.02 -3.23 -5.90
C LYS A 86 14.30 -4.10 -4.86
N LEU A 87 14.63 -3.90 -3.58
CA LEU A 87 13.95 -4.53 -2.44
C LEU A 87 13.02 -3.52 -1.78
N LEU A 88 12.07 -3.97 -0.99
CA LEU A 88 10.97 -3.26 -0.34
C LEU A 88 9.99 -2.65 -1.32
N ILE A 89 10.43 -1.77 -2.21
CA ILE A 89 9.56 -1.01 -3.14
C ILE A 89 10.11 -1.05 -4.56
N TRP A 90 9.23 -1.34 -5.53
CA TRP A 90 9.52 -1.33 -6.95
C TRP A 90 8.39 -0.62 -7.75
N PRO A 91 8.70 0.19 -8.77
CA PRO A 91 10.02 0.65 -9.15
C PRO A 91 10.56 1.67 -8.15
N GLY A 92 11.74 1.37 -7.60
CA GLY A 92 12.52 2.35 -6.87
C GLY A 92 13.24 3.27 -7.87
N SER A 93 12.83 4.51 -7.99
CA SER A 93 13.47 5.51 -8.85
C SER A 93 14.05 6.65 -8.02
N ALA A 94 14.85 7.51 -8.64
CA ALA A 94 15.30 8.76 -8.03
C ALA A 94 14.14 9.64 -7.54
N SER A 95 12.92 9.47 -8.09
CA SER A 95 11.70 10.12 -7.63
C SER A 95 11.23 9.62 -6.25
N SER A 96 11.74 8.47 -5.78
CA SER A 96 11.42 7.93 -4.45
C SER A 96 12.04 8.71 -3.29
N ALA A 97 13.02 9.56 -3.55
CA ALA A 97 13.75 10.29 -2.50
C ALA A 97 12.83 11.19 -1.64
N GLY A 98 11.80 11.77 -2.23
CA GLY A 98 10.80 12.58 -1.52
C GLY A 98 9.75 11.78 -0.75
N LYS A 99 9.67 10.46 -1.00
CA LYS A 99 8.68 9.56 -0.38
C LYS A 99 9.22 8.81 0.83
N ILE A 100 10.53 8.89 1.10
CA ILE A 100 11.16 8.19 2.22
C ILE A 100 11.24 9.13 3.41
N SER A 101 10.45 8.84 4.41
CA SER A 101 10.42 9.48 5.73
C SER A 101 11.47 8.87 6.68
N PRO A 102 11.68 9.37 7.90
CA PRO A 102 12.71 8.87 8.82
C PRO A 102 12.67 7.37 9.09
N SER A 103 11.49 6.72 9.09
CA SER A 103 11.30 5.28 9.33
C SER A 103 10.20 4.65 8.48
N SER A 104 9.76 5.31 7.42
CA SER A 104 8.64 4.85 6.59
C SER A 104 8.78 5.28 5.13
N TYR A 105 7.88 4.76 4.30
CA TYR A 105 7.74 5.09 2.89
C TYR A 105 6.30 5.48 2.57
N ASP A 106 6.11 6.58 1.86
CA ASP A 106 4.82 7.10 1.47
C ASP A 106 4.38 6.49 0.13
N LEU A 107 3.41 5.58 0.17
CA LEU A 107 2.86 4.93 -1.01
C LEU A 107 1.87 5.84 -1.73
N SER A 108 1.87 5.76 -3.06
CA SER A 108 0.99 6.52 -3.92
C SER A 108 -0.24 5.72 -4.33
N LEU A 109 -1.36 6.42 -4.52
CA LEU A 109 -2.58 5.85 -5.09
C LEU A 109 -2.31 5.36 -6.51
N GLY A 110 -2.63 4.09 -6.76
CA GLY A 110 -2.48 3.43 -8.05
C GLY A 110 -3.61 3.73 -9.02
N ASP A 111 -3.66 2.91 -10.06
CA ASP A 111 -4.59 3.13 -11.17
C ASP A 111 -5.93 2.45 -10.94
N ASP A 112 -5.93 1.21 -10.44
CA ASP A 112 -7.16 0.42 -10.31
C ASP A 112 -7.84 0.65 -8.97
N TYR A 113 -9.15 0.81 -9.01
CA TYR A 113 -9.98 0.84 -7.80
C TYR A 113 -11.34 0.19 -8.04
N TYR A 114 -11.92 -0.33 -6.97
CA TYR A 114 -13.30 -0.85 -6.94
C TYR A 114 -14.19 0.14 -6.19
N TYR A 115 -15.32 0.51 -6.81
CA TYR A 115 -16.30 1.41 -6.22
C TYR A 115 -17.70 1.10 -6.75
N GLY A 116 -18.72 1.10 -5.90
CA GLY A 116 -20.11 0.96 -6.29
C GLY A 116 -20.43 -0.30 -7.11
N GLY A 117 -19.75 -1.42 -6.84
CA GLY A 117 -19.97 -2.68 -7.56
C GLY A 117 -19.11 -2.88 -8.81
N ASN A 118 -18.30 -1.89 -9.21
CA ASN A 118 -17.54 -1.93 -10.46
C ASN A 118 -16.05 -1.66 -10.23
N ILE A 119 -15.23 -2.14 -11.14
CA ILE A 119 -13.79 -1.84 -11.19
C ILE A 119 -13.55 -0.74 -12.21
N TYR A 120 -12.79 0.27 -11.81
CA TYR A 120 -12.44 1.43 -12.61
C TYR A 120 -10.92 1.58 -12.67
N THR A 121 -10.46 2.33 -13.66
CA THR A 121 -9.05 2.67 -13.83
C THR A 121 -8.89 4.19 -13.91
N LEU A 122 -8.09 4.74 -13.01
CA LEU A 122 -7.68 6.15 -13.05
C LEU A 122 -6.73 6.39 -14.23
N SER A 123 -6.88 7.52 -14.88
CA SER A 123 -6.07 7.92 -16.03
C SER A 123 -5.71 9.41 -15.94
N GLU A 124 -4.88 9.89 -16.85
CA GLU A 124 -4.59 11.33 -16.93
C GLU A 124 -5.83 12.18 -17.21
N LYS A 125 -6.82 11.61 -17.92
CA LYS A 125 -8.09 12.30 -18.23
C LYS A 125 -9.10 12.25 -17.08
N GLN A 126 -9.03 11.20 -16.26
CA GLN A 126 -9.85 11.01 -15.06
C GLN A 126 -8.95 10.62 -13.89
N PRO A 127 -8.19 11.57 -13.33
CA PRO A 127 -7.20 11.27 -12.31
C PRO A 127 -7.77 11.16 -10.89
N PHE A 128 -9.07 11.38 -10.70
CA PHE A 128 -9.69 11.45 -9.37
C PHE A 128 -10.66 10.28 -9.15
N LEU A 129 -10.50 9.63 -7.99
CA LEU A 129 -11.52 8.81 -7.36
C LEU A 129 -12.32 9.70 -6.40
N GLN A 130 -13.64 9.65 -6.48
CA GLN A 130 -14.55 10.23 -5.50
C GLN A 130 -15.11 9.11 -4.61
N ILE A 131 -15.01 9.29 -3.30
CA ILE A 131 -15.67 8.43 -2.31
C ILE A 131 -16.77 9.26 -1.65
N ASP A 132 -18.02 8.88 -1.90
CA ASP A 132 -19.19 9.57 -1.35
C ASP A 132 -19.27 9.45 0.18
N PRO A 133 -20.05 10.29 0.85
CA PRO A 133 -20.28 10.18 2.28
C PRO A 133 -20.76 8.79 2.70
N TYR A 134 -20.14 8.25 3.73
CA TYR A 134 -20.48 6.93 4.31
C TYR A 134 -20.33 5.75 3.33
N ASP A 135 -19.53 5.91 2.29
CA ASP A 135 -19.25 4.89 1.29
C ASP A 135 -17.76 4.51 1.30
N TYR A 136 -17.40 3.47 0.57
CA TYR A 136 -16.03 2.95 0.53
C TYR A 136 -15.54 2.69 -0.89
N ALA A 137 -14.24 2.75 -1.05
CA ALA A 137 -13.55 2.24 -2.23
C ALA A 137 -12.46 1.26 -1.82
N ILE A 138 -12.19 0.24 -2.63
CA ILE A 138 -10.98 -0.56 -2.52
C ILE A 138 -10.00 -0.06 -3.56
N VAL A 139 -8.81 0.31 -3.11
CA VAL A 139 -7.80 0.97 -3.93
C VAL A 139 -6.51 0.17 -3.96
N SER A 140 -5.70 0.39 -4.99
CA SER A 140 -4.37 -0.20 -5.15
C SER A 140 -3.26 0.81 -4.91
N SER A 141 -2.07 0.34 -4.50
CA SER A 141 -0.85 1.14 -4.55
C SER A 141 -0.33 1.28 -5.98
N ALA A 142 0.30 2.40 -6.30
CA ALA A 142 1.02 2.56 -7.57
C ALA A 142 2.29 1.70 -7.58
N GLU A 143 2.97 1.64 -6.43
CA GLU A 143 4.18 0.86 -6.23
C GLU A 143 3.87 -0.62 -6.01
N THR A 144 4.82 -1.47 -6.40
CA THR A 144 4.87 -2.88 -6.03
C THR A 144 5.79 -3.04 -4.83
N VAL A 145 5.34 -3.75 -3.83
CA VAL A 145 6.15 -4.13 -2.67
C VAL A 145 6.89 -5.43 -2.97
N ASN A 146 8.13 -5.54 -2.53
CA ASN A 146 8.99 -6.72 -2.66
C ASN A 146 9.72 -6.97 -1.34
N MET A 147 9.09 -7.73 -0.45
CA MET A 147 9.56 -7.92 0.92
C MET A 147 10.64 -8.99 1.01
N PRO A 148 11.79 -8.70 1.64
CA PRO A 148 12.74 -9.73 2.06
C PRO A 148 12.12 -10.72 3.06
N LYS A 149 12.71 -11.91 3.19
CA LYS A 149 12.23 -12.99 4.08
C LYS A 149 12.38 -12.68 5.58
N ASP A 150 13.10 -11.63 5.91
CA ASP A 150 13.39 -11.20 7.29
C ASP A 150 12.81 -9.82 7.61
N ILE A 151 11.97 -9.28 6.73
CA ILE A 151 11.32 -7.98 6.93
C ILE A 151 9.81 -8.15 6.75
N SER A 152 9.07 -7.68 7.74
CA SER A 152 7.63 -7.47 7.66
C SER A 152 7.31 -5.99 7.48
N GLY A 153 6.14 -5.67 6.97
CA GLY A 153 5.66 -4.31 6.84
C GLY A 153 4.31 -4.09 7.48
N ARG A 154 4.02 -2.84 7.78
CA ARG A 154 2.70 -2.35 8.16
C ARG A 154 2.44 -1.03 7.46
N PHE A 155 1.21 -0.84 7.01
CA PHE A 155 0.82 0.45 6.43
C PHE A 155 -0.47 0.96 7.05
N ASP A 156 -0.61 2.27 7.10
CA ASP A 156 -1.79 2.94 7.60
C ASP A 156 -2.11 4.15 6.72
N VAL A 157 -3.36 4.65 6.83
CA VAL A 157 -3.80 5.82 6.09
C VAL A 157 -2.95 7.05 6.46
N SER A 158 -2.67 7.91 5.49
CA SER A 158 -1.95 9.15 5.75
C SER A 158 -2.73 10.07 6.69
N VAL A 159 -2.02 10.82 7.54
CA VAL A 159 -2.64 11.75 8.51
C VAL A 159 -3.56 12.75 7.81
N SER A 160 -3.21 13.22 6.62
CA SER A 160 -4.04 14.16 5.87
C SER A 160 -5.40 13.59 5.47
N LEU A 161 -5.45 12.31 5.09
CA LEU A 161 -6.70 11.62 4.76
C LEU A 161 -7.49 11.24 6.01
N PHE A 162 -6.78 10.79 7.06
CA PHE A 162 -7.40 10.55 8.36
C PHE A 162 -8.12 11.79 8.89
N CYS A 163 -7.48 12.97 8.83
CA CYS A 163 -8.10 14.24 9.26
C CYS A 163 -9.30 14.65 8.38
N GLN A 164 -9.41 14.14 7.16
CA GLN A 164 -10.58 14.34 6.31
C GLN A 164 -11.71 13.34 6.57
N GLY A 165 -11.48 12.34 7.43
CA GLY A 165 -12.45 11.31 7.77
C GLY A 165 -12.33 10.03 6.96
N ILE A 166 -11.20 9.78 6.31
CA ILE A 166 -10.91 8.48 5.70
C ILE A 166 -10.34 7.54 6.77
N ILE A 167 -10.90 6.37 6.88
CA ILE A 167 -10.35 5.27 7.66
C ILE A 167 -9.97 4.10 6.75
N LEU A 168 -8.93 3.39 7.14
CA LEU A 168 -8.48 2.16 6.49
C LEU A 168 -9.07 0.97 7.27
N SER A 169 -9.72 0.04 6.58
CA SER A 169 -10.55 -0.99 7.20
C SER A 169 -10.13 -2.40 6.82
N ASN A 170 -8.83 -2.69 6.70
CA ASN A 170 -8.36 -4.04 6.47
C ASN A 170 -7.05 -4.33 7.21
N GLY A 171 -6.62 -5.58 7.20
CA GLY A 171 -5.33 -5.97 7.75
C GLY A 171 -4.20 -5.25 7.05
N THR A 172 -3.38 -4.57 7.84
CA THR A 172 -2.30 -3.70 7.34
C THR A 172 -0.95 -4.38 7.34
N GLN A 173 -0.90 -5.66 7.69
CA GLN A 173 0.33 -6.43 7.75
C GLN A 173 0.76 -6.90 6.36
N ILE A 174 2.05 -6.82 6.11
CA ILE A 174 2.71 -7.36 4.92
C ILE A 174 3.72 -8.39 5.39
N ASP A 175 3.50 -9.63 4.98
CA ASP A 175 4.35 -10.74 5.41
C ASP A 175 5.70 -10.74 4.69
N PRO A 176 6.75 -11.28 5.33
CA PRO A 176 8.03 -11.51 4.70
C PRO A 176 7.89 -12.36 3.43
N GLY A 177 8.62 -12.00 2.38
CA GLY A 177 8.56 -12.69 1.09
C GLY A 177 7.35 -12.32 0.21
N PHE A 178 6.46 -11.43 0.65
CA PHE A 178 5.37 -10.92 -0.18
C PHE A 178 5.91 -10.07 -1.32
N CYS A 179 5.41 -10.30 -2.54
CA CYS A 179 5.69 -9.49 -3.71
C CYS A 179 4.39 -9.17 -4.43
N GLY A 180 4.08 -7.89 -4.63
CA GLY A 180 2.84 -7.46 -5.29
C GLY A 180 2.45 -6.03 -4.94
N LYS A 181 1.37 -5.55 -5.57
CA LYS A 181 0.73 -4.30 -5.16
C LYS A 181 -0.04 -4.50 -3.85
N LEU A 182 -0.14 -3.46 -3.05
CA LEU A 182 -0.98 -3.44 -1.86
C LEU A 182 -2.38 -2.95 -2.22
N PHE A 183 -3.36 -3.54 -1.54
CA PHE A 183 -4.77 -3.19 -1.71
C PHE A 183 -5.37 -2.92 -0.34
N CYS A 184 -6.18 -1.87 -0.26
CA CYS A 184 -6.87 -1.54 0.98
C CYS A 184 -8.26 -0.96 0.71
N LEU A 185 -9.14 -1.15 1.68
CA LEU A 185 -10.45 -0.51 1.70
C LEU A 185 -10.34 0.81 2.45
N LEU A 186 -10.72 1.89 1.78
CA LEU A 186 -10.83 3.23 2.34
C LEU A 186 -12.31 3.56 2.51
N PHE A 187 -12.72 3.88 3.73
CA PHE A 187 -14.08 4.25 4.07
C PHE A 187 -14.16 5.73 4.42
N ASN A 188 -15.06 6.46 3.79
CA ASN A 188 -15.34 7.86 4.09
C ASN A 188 -16.36 7.98 5.22
N THR A 189 -15.91 8.33 6.42
CA THR A 189 -16.78 8.53 7.59
C THR A 189 -17.41 9.92 7.63
N SER A 190 -17.01 10.82 6.74
CA SER A 190 -17.48 12.20 6.73
C SER A 190 -18.83 12.35 6.00
N ASN A 191 -19.46 13.49 6.18
CA ASN A 191 -20.70 13.85 5.48
C ASN A 191 -20.48 14.58 4.14
N LYS A 192 -19.24 14.58 3.63
CA LYS A 192 -18.87 15.21 2.36
C LYS A 192 -18.11 14.21 1.47
N PRO A 193 -18.24 14.32 0.15
CA PRO A 193 -17.42 13.51 -0.75
C PRO A 193 -15.94 13.86 -0.59
N ILE A 194 -15.08 12.85 -0.64
CA ILE A 194 -13.63 12.98 -0.58
C ILE A 194 -13.05 12.56 -1.92
N TYR A 195 -12.09 13.35 -2.41
CA TYR A 195 -11.44 13.14 -3.70
C TYR A 195 -9.99 12.72 -3.49
N LEU A 196 -9.62 11.59 -4.09
CA LEU A 196 -8.27 11.06 -4.09
C LEU A 196 -7.72 11.13 -5.51
N LYS A 197 -6.53 11.68 -5.69
CA LYS A 197 -5.90 11.79 -6.99
C LYS A 197 -4.90 10.66 -7.22
N ARG A 198 -4.88 10.12 -8.44
CA ARG A 198 -3.85 9.18 -8.89
C ARG A 198 -2.45 9.72 -8.60
N GLY A 199 -1.62 8.91 -7.97
CA GLY A 199 -0.24 9.26 -7.63
C GLY A 199 -0.06 10.05 -6.33
N ASP A 200 -1.14 10.53 -5.70
CA ASP A 200 -1.05 11.19 -4.40
C ASP A 200 -0.71 10.20 -3.29
N HIS A 201 -0.02 10.68 -2.25
CA HIS A 201 0.25 9.92 -1.05
C HIS A 201 -1.07 9.59 -0.33
N PHE A 202 -1.34 8.29 -0.12
CA PHE A 202 -2.58 7.85 0.53
C PHE A 202 -2.32 7.01 1.78
N VAL A 203 -1.24 6.23 1.83
CA VAL A 203 -0.85 5.43 2.99
C VAL A 203 0.65 5.51 3.24
N THR A 204 1.05 5.40 4.49
CA THR A 204 2.43 5.35 4.95
C THR A 204 2.79 3.92 5.34
N LEU A 205 3.86 3.37 4.79
CA LEU A 205 4.33 2.01 4.98
C LEU A 205 5.59 1.99 5.86
N GLU A 206 5.53 1.23 6.93
CA GLU A 206 6.63 0.97 7.86
C GLU A 206 7.22 -0.42 7.62
N PHE A 207 8.51 -0.57 7.91
CA PHE A 207 9.22 -1.82 7.76
C PHE A 207 9.89 -2.23 9.06
N CYS A 208 9.66 -3.46 9.48
CA CYS A 208 10.23 -4.02 10.69
C CYS A 208 11.05 -5.26 10.36
N LYS A 209 12.31 -5.26 10.76
CA LYS A 209 13.14 -6.43 10.67
C LYS A 209 12.78 -7.44 11.74
N LEU A 210 12.61 -8.69 11.35
CA LEU A 210 12.42 -9.83 12.24
C LEU A 210 13.76 -10.22 12.91
N LEU A 211 13.68 -10.83 14.08
CA LEU A 211 14.85 -11.35 14.79
C LEU A 211 15.51 -12.51 14.04
N GLU A 212 14.73 -13.24 13.26
CA GLU A 212 15.19 -14.36 12.44
C GLU A 212 14.47 -14.39 11.09
N VAL A 213 15.05 -15.08 10.12
CA VAL A 213 14.43 -15.35 8.82
C VAL A 213 13.28 -16.33 9.01
N THR A 214 12.15 -16.06 8.40
CA THR A 214 10.98 -16.93 8.43
C THR A 214 10.68 -17.52 7.06
N GLU A 215 9.75 -18.49 7.01
CA GLU A 215 9.19 -18.96 5.74
C GLU A 215 8.51 -17.80 5.00
N PRO A 216 8.79 -17.65 3.70
CA PRO A 216 8.21 -16.57 2.91
C PRO A 216 6.72 -16.78 2.70
N TYR A 217 6.01 -15.70 2.50
CA TYR A 217 4.59 -15.74 2.13
C TYR A 217 4.35 -16.48 0.81
N HIS A 218 3.52 -17.51 0.83
CA HIS A 218 3.12 -18.32 -0.32
C HIS A 218 1.61 -18.23 -0.62
N GLY A 219 0.91 -17.26 -0.06
CA GLY A 219 -0.53 -17.12 -0.23
C GLY A 219 -0.93 -16.69 -1.65
N LYS A 220 -2.22 -16.85 -1.95
CA LYS A 220 -2.82 -16.57 -3.27
C LYS A 220 -2.69 -15.12 -3.76
N TYR A 221 -2.35 -14.20 -2.87
CA TYR A 221 -2.21 -12.77 -3.18
C TYR A 221 -0.79 -12.37 -3.61
N ASN A 222 0.16 -13.31 -3.58
CA ASN A 222 1.52 -13.05 -4.04
C ASN A 222 1.54 -12.78 -5.56
N TYR A 223 2.40 -11.88 -5.99
CA TYR A 223 2.59 -11.47 -7.40
C TYR A 223 1.34 -10.86 -8.07
N LYS A 224 0.39 -10.35 -7.29
CA LYS A 224 -0.79 -9.66 -7.85
C LYS A 224 -0.51 -8.17 -8.05
N THR A 225 -0.86 -7.69 -9.23
CA THR A 225 -0.68 -6.29 -9.64
C THR A 225 -2.01 -5.60 -9.98
N SER A 226 -3.12 -6.33 -9.93
CA SER A 226 -4.47 -5.82 -10.17
C SER A 226 -5.40 -6.17 -9.03
N ILE A 227 -6.41 -5.33 -8.80
CA ILE A 227 -7.45 -5.52 -7.79
C ILE A 227 -8.41 -6.67 -8.14
N VAL A 228 -8.55 -7.02 -9.41
CA VAL A 228 -9.54 -8.00 -9.90
C VAL A 228 -9.55 -9.30 -9.11
N PRO A 229 -8.41 -9.94 -8.77
CA PRO A 229 -8.40 -11.19 -8.01
C PRO A 229 -8.87 -11.05 -6.55
N TYR A 230 -8.99 -9.83 -6.05
CA TYR A 230 -9.39 -9.55 -4.66
C TYR A 230 -10.90 -9.31 -4.52
N ILE A 231 -11.57 -8.99 -5.63
CA ILE A 231 -13.00 -8.70 -5.63
C ILE A 231 -13.75 -9.99 -5.91
N PRO A 232 -14.57 -10.52 -4.98
CA PRO A 232 -15.39 -11.68 -5.24
C PRO A 232 -16.48 -11.34 -6.27
N ALA A 233 -16.92 -12.35 -7.03
CA ALA A 233 -17.96 -12.20 -8.04
C ALA A 233 -19.29 -11.64 -7.49
N ASN A 234 -19.55 -11.85 -6.18
CA ASN A 234 -20.70 -11.33 -5.44
C ASN A 234 -20.23 -10.26 -4.44
N ALA A 235 -19.34 -9.38 -4.86
CA ALA A 235 -18.88 -8.30 -3.99
C ALA A 235 -20.08 -7.50 -3.48
N LEU A 236 -20.07 -7.24 -2.19
CA LEU A 236 -21.13 -6.50 -1.51
C LEU A 236 -21.31 -5.13 -2.19
N HIS A 237 -22.46 -4.92 -2.78
CA HIS A 237 -22.95 -3.57 -3.00
C HIS A 237 -23.13 -2.96 -1.62
N GLY A 238 -22.58 -1.78 -1.38
CA GLY A 238 -22.62 -1.20 -0.06
C GLY A 238 -24.08 -1.10 0.41
N ALA A 239 -24.41 -1.84 1.47
CA ALA A 239 -25.76 -1.79 2.08
C ALA A 239 -26.16 -0.36 2.45
N ILE A 240 -25.19 0.52 2.63
CA ILE A 240 -25.39 1.95 2.88
C ILE A 240 -25.87 2.68 1.62
N ASN A 241 -25.40 2.29 0.42
CA ASN A 241 -25.90 2.88 -0.83
C ASN A 241 -27.35 2.48 -1.12
N GLU A 242 -27.73 1.24 -0.84
CA GLU A 242 -29.13 0.82 -0.92
C GLU A 242 -30.00 1.58 0.06
N LEU A 243 -29.56 1.68 1.33
CA LEU A 243 -30.27 2.43 2.35
C LEU A 243 -30.39 3.93 1.99
N LYS A 244 -29.36 4.51 1.38
CA LYS A 244 -29.39 5.90 0.90
C LYS A 244 -30.38 6.08 -0.24
N GLN A 245 -30.41 5.15 -1.21
CA GLN A 245 -31.38 5.16 -2.31
C GLN A 245 -32.80 5.05 -1.79
N ASP A 246 -33.04 4.16 -0.83
CA ASP A 246 -34.35 3.99 -0.18
C ASP A 246 -34.77 5.26 0.58
N LEU A 247 -33.81 5.86 1.31
CA LEU A 247 -34.06 7.10 2.03
C LEU A 247 -34.36 8.27 1.08
N ASP A 248 -33.66 8.38 -0.04
CA ASP A 248 -33.90 9.41 -1.04
C ASP A 248 -35.24 9.18 -1.77
N ALA A 249 -35.62 7.92 -2.02
CA ALA A 249 -36.95 7.57 -2.54
C ALA A 249 -38.07 7.98 -1.56
N ILE A 250 -37.92 7.65 -0.29
CA ILE A 250 -38.87 8.05 0.79
C ILE A 250 -38.98 9.56 0.91
N LYS A 251 -37.84 10.30 0.84
CA LYS A 251 -37.85 11.77 0.88
C LYS A 251 -38.58 12.35 -0.31
N LYS A 252 -38.38 11.81 -1.50
CA LYS A 252 -39.05 12.25 -2.73
C LYS A 252 -40.56 12.01 -2.65
N GLU A 253 -40.97 10.84 -2.19
CA GLU A 253 -42.37 10.49 -1.97
C GLU A 253 -43.03 11.40 -0.94
N ASN A 254 -42.36 11.68 0.18
CA ASN A 254 -42.84 12.56 1.21
C ASN A 254 -42.97 14.03 0.71
N SER A 255 -42.05 14.52 -0.08
CA SER A 255 -42.11 15.82 -0.74
C SER A 255 -43.28 15.91 -1.71
N MET A 256 -43.55 14.86 -2.46
CA MET A 256 -44.70 14.80 -3.36
C MET A 256 -46.03 14.78 -2.60
N LEU A 257 -46.14 14.00 -1.53
CA LEU A 257 -47.31 14.01 -0.66
C LEU A 257 -47.57 15.36 -0.01
N GLN A 258 -46.53 16.03 0.45
CA GLN A 258 -46.65 17.42 0.99
C GLN A 258 -47.13 18.40 -0.07
N SER A 259 -46.65 18.28 -1.30
CA SER A 259 -47.09 19.14 -2.40
C SER A 259 -48.56 18.91 -2.77
N ILE A 260 -49.01 17.65 -2.80
CA ILE A 260 -50.40 17.26 -3.02
C ILE A 260 -51.30 17.81 -1.90
N PHE A 261 -50.85 17.61 -0.64
CA PHE A 261 -51.59 18.11 0.54
C PHE A 261 -51.76 19.63 0.51
N LEU A 262 -50.70 20.38 0.26
CA LEU A 262 -50.76 21.84 0.13
C LEU A 262 -51.65 22.28 -1.04
N GLY A 263 -51.58 21.60 -2.17
CA GLY A 263 -52.42 21.86 -3.33
C GLY A 263 -53.90 21.61 -3.04
N THR A 264 -54.24 20.50 -2.42
CA THR A 264 -55.63 20.19 -2.01
C THR A 264 -56.16 21.16 -0.96
N LEU A 265 -55.33 21.53 0.05
CA LEU A 265 -55.68 22.52 1.05
C LEU A 265 -55.98 23.90 0.44
N THR A 266 -55.15 24.34 -0.50
CA THR A 266 -55.33 25.60 -1.26
C THR A 266 -56.63 25.58 -2.06
N LEU A 267 -56.93 24.43 -2.67
CA LEU A 267 -58.16 24.27 -3.44
C LEU A 267 -59.40 24.31 -2.58
N ILE A 268 -59.38 23.71 -1.40
CA ILE A 268 -60.46 23.73 -0.41
C ILE A 268 -60.67 25.17 0.12
N ILE A 269 -59.57 25.88 0.45
CA ILE A 269 -59.69 27.28 0.94
C ILE A 269 -60.26 28.17 -0.15
N THR A 270 -59.85 28.03 -1.40
CA THR A 270 -60.39 28.81 -2.53
C THR A 270 -61.89 28.51 -2.76
N LEU A 271 -62.29 27.26 -2.64
CA LEU A 271 -63.69 26.85 -2.75
C LEU A 271 -64.57 27.45 -1.64
N ILE A 272 -64.09 27.42 -0.42
CA ILE A 272 -64.76 28.03 0.75
C ILE A 272 -64.88 29.55 0.57
N ALA A 273 -63.79 30.21 0.11
CA ALA A 273 -63.82 31.66 -0.16
C ALA A 273 -64.84 32.02 -1.26
N LEU A 274 -64.92 31.19 -2.32
CA LEU A 274 -65.91 31.39 -3.37
C LEU A 274 -67.35 31.22 -2.86
N LEU A 275 -67.60 30.24 -2.04
CA LEU A 275 -68.93 30.01 -1.42
C LEU A 275 -69.35 31.12 -0.47
N VAL A 276 -68.41 31.77 0.20
CA VAL A 276 -68.67 32.92 1.07
C VAL A 276 -68.96 34.20 0.27
N THR A 277 -68.36 34.35 -0.92
CA THR A 277 -68.54 35.52 -1.77
C THR A 277 -69.86 35.48 -2.61
N ILE A 278 -70.42 34.31 -2.80
CA ILE A 278 -71.67 34.12 -3.58
C ILE A 278 -72.92 34.23 -2.66
N ARG A 279 -72.73 34.31 -1.36
CA ARG A 279 -73.77 34.47 -0.38
C ARG A 279 -73.92 35.93 0.04
#